data_d07bffe5c211322b5ddb1e739522f931
#
_entry.id   d07bffe5c211322b5ddb1e739522f931
#
_cell.length_a   1.000
_cell.length_b   1.000
_cell.length_c   1.000
_cell.angle_alpha   90.00
_cell.angle_beta   90.00
_cell.angle_gamma   90.00
#
_symmetry.space_group_name_H-M   'P 1'
#
loop_
_entity.id
_entity.type
_entity.pdbx_description
1 polymer ?
#
loop_
_entity_poly.entity_id
_entity_poly.type
_entity_poly.pdbx_seq_one_letter_code
_entity_poly.pdbx_strand_id
1 'polypeptide(L)'
;MRDLDKALADIFTIRSQIAAGTAFRGYGAATVAATGGLALATALIQFWWLDDPTGRPLTFFGGWAAAALVSGAIIWIEMQARSRRHHSGLADAMIHQAIEQFLPAGMAAALLAVMLWKFAPEALWMLPGLWQLLVGLGIFASVRSLPRTVAFAGAWYFVVGFTVLLLASQSHALSPWTMGLPFVAGQLLMAALLHFASGETDVED
;
A
#
# COMPACT_ATOMS: atom_id res chain seq x y z
N MET A 1 -25.36 -32.94 -28.48
CA MET A 1 -25.47 -31.47 -28.37
C MET A 1 -25.82 -31.01 -26.98
N ARG A 2 -26.84 -31.56 -26.27
CA ARG A 2 -27.20 -31.19 -24.90
C ARG A 2 -26.07 -31.32 -23.88
N ASP A 3 -25.21 -32.35 -23.97
CA ASP A 3 -24.12 -32.56 -23.01
C ASP A 3 -22.97 -31.54 -23.20
N LEU A 4 -22.71 -31.12 -24.45
CA LEU A 4 -21.73 -30.10 -24.75
C LEU A 4 -22.19 -28.72 -24.25
N ASP A 5 -23.50 -28.40 -24.48
CA ASP A 5 -24.08 -27.13 -24.05
C ASP A 5 -24.10 -27.05 -22.51
N LYS A 6 -24.36 -28.15 -21.83
CA LYS A 6 -24.30 -28.25 -20.36
C LYS A 6 -22.86 -28.08 -19.85
N ALA A 7 -21.88 -28.75 -20.47
CA ALA A 7 -20.47 -28.63 -20.08
C ALA A 7 -19.95 -27.21 -20.31
N LEU A 8 -20.37 -26.53 -21.38
CA LEU A 8 -20.03 -25.13 -21.62
C LEU A 8 -20.67 -24.18 -20.57
N ALA A 9 -21.92 -24.42 -20.20
CA ALA A 9 -22.59 -23.68 -19.14
C ALA A 9 -21.92 -23.86 -17.79
N ASP A 10 -21.52 -25.11 -17.45
CA ASP A 10 -20.78 -25.40 -16.21
C ASP A 10 -19.39 -24.72 -16.20
N ILE A 11 -18.68 -24.74 -17.32
CA ILE A 11 -17.40 -24.00 -17.46
C ILE A 11 -17.61 -22.49 -17.32
N PHE A 12 -18.68 -21.94 -17.91
CA PHE A 12 -19.01 -20.51 -17.77
C PHE A 12 -19.32 -20.16 -16.32
N THR A 13 -20.11 -20.99 -15.64
CA THR A 13 -20.47 -20.83 -14.22
C THR A 13 -19.23 -20.92 -13.31
N ILE A 14 -18.36 -21.90 -13.55
CA ILE A 14 -17.10 -22.03 -12.81
C ILE A 14 -16.19 -20.83 -13.06
N ARG A 15 -16.07 -20.37 -14.32
CA ARG A 15 -15.29 -19.17 -14.65
C ARG A 15 -15.86 -17.91 -14.02
N SER A 16 -17.18 -17.74 -13.99
CA SER A 16 -17.81 -16.59 -13.36
C SER A 16 -17.65 -16.63 -11.84
N GLN A 17 -17.75 -17.81 -11.22
CA GLN A 17 -17.49 -17.99 -9.78
C GLN A 17 -16.01 -17.75 -9.44
N ILE A 18 -15.07 -18.21 -10.27
CA ILE A 18 -13.64 -17.91 -10.12
C ILE A 18 -13.41 -16.40 -10.31
N ALA A 19 -14.01 -15.78 -11.31
CA ALA A 19 -13.88 -14.33 -11.55
C ALA A 19 -14.48 -13.51 -10.41
N ALA A 20 -15.64 -13.88 -9.89
CA ALA A 20 -16.26 -13.25 -8.72
C ALA A 20 -15.46 -13.49 -7.43
N GLY A 21 -14.81 -14.67 -7.30
CA GLY A 21 -13.93 -15.00 -6.17
C GLY A 21 -12.54 -14.38 -6.26
N THR A 22 -12.07 -14.01 -7.47
CA THR A 22 -10.76 -13.40 -7.70
C THR A 22 -10.72 -11.88 -7.50
N ALA A 23 -11.87 -11.22 -7.35
CA ALA A 23 -11.88 -9.86 -6.84
C ALA A 23 -11.49 -9.90 -5.35
N PHE A 24 -10.20 -9.66 -5.07
CA PHE A 24 -9.68 -9.65 -3.71
C PHE A 24 -10.39 -8.56 -2.88
N ARG A 25 -11.41 -8.96 -2.14
CA ARG A 25 -12.13 -8.12 -1.18
C ARG A 25 -11.39 -8.02 0.17
N GLY A 26 -10.07 -8.31 0.19
CA GLY A 26 -9.28 -8.43 1.42
C GLY A 26 -8.94 -7.11 2.10
N TYR A 27 -8.90 -6.00 1.36
CA TYR A 27 -8.64 -4.69 1.94
C TYR A 27 -9.95 -3.93 2.14
N GLY A 28 -10.32 -3.64 3.39
CA GLY A 28 -11.39 -2.69 3.67
C GLY A 28 -10.96 -1.28 3.29
N ALA A 29 -11.75 -0.59 2.46
CA ALA A 29 -11.50 0.81 2.12
C ALA A 29 -11.34 1.67 3.39
N ALA A 30 -12.14 1.40 4.44
CA ALA A 30 -12.04 2.09 5.72
C ALA A 30 -10.70 1.87 6.42
N THR A 31 -10.15 0.65 6.39
CA THR A 31 -8.86 0.34 7.01
C THR A 31 -7.71 1.03 6.28
N VAL A 32 -7.75 1.04 4.95
CA VAL A 32 -6.77 1.76 4.15
C VAL A 32 -6.85 3.27 4.43
N ALA A 33 -8.05 3.85 4.54
CA ALA A 33 -8.22 5.25 4.93
C ALA A 33 -7.68 5.52 6.35
N ALA A 34 -7.87 4.59 7.30
CA ALA A 34 -7.34 4.71 8.66
C ALA A 34 -5.81 4.74 8.68
N THR A 35 -5.12 4.00 7.81
CA THR A 35 -3.65 4.09 7.69
C THR A 35 -3.21 5.46 7.14
N GLY A 36 -4.01 6.08 6.29
CA GLY A 36 -3.82 7.49 5.88
C GLY A 36 -3.96 8.45 7.07
N GLY A 37 -4.95 8.23 7.94
CA GLY A 37 -5.09 8.97 9.20
C GLY A 37 -3.89 8.81 10.13
N LEU A 38 -3.33 7.60 10.22
CA LEU A 38 -2.12 7.35 10.99
C LEU A 38 -0.90 8.09 10.42
N ALA A 39 -0.76 8.14 9.09
CA ALA A 39 0.28 8.91 8.43
C ALA A 39 0.15 10.42 8.73
N LEU A 40 -1.09 10.95 8.71
CA LEU A 40 -1.35 12.34 9.09
C LEU A 40 -0.96 12.60 10.57
N ALA A 41 -1.41 11.72 11.47
CA ALA A 41 -1.07 11.84 12.89
C ALA A 41 0.44 11.81 13.11
N THR A 42 1.17 10.91 12.43
CA THR A 42 2.64 10.84 12.51
C THR A 42 3.28 12.13 12.02
N ALA A 43 2.82 12.68 10.89
CA ALA A 43 3.33 13.95 10.37
C ALA A 43 3.09 15.12 11.32
N LEU A 44 1.88 15.21 11.90
CA LEU A 44 1.51 16.23 12.87
C LEU A 44 2.35 16.12 14.15
N ILE A 45 2.49 14.92 14.71
CA ILE A 45 3.30 14.70 15.90
C ILE A 45 4.75 15.12 15.63
N GLN A 46 5.32 14.71 14.51
CA GLN A 46 6.69 15.12 14.16
C GLN A 46 6.82 16.61 13.90
N PHE A 47 5.82 17.24 13.30
CA PHE A 47 5.81 18.68 13.07
C PHE A 47 5.82 19.49 14.38
N TRP A 48 5.09 19.01 15.41
CA TRP A 48 5.00 19.71 16.69
C TRP A 48 6.13 19.38 17.68
N TRP A 49 6.74 18.18 17.58
CA TRP A 49 7.68 17.68 18.58
C TRP A 49 9.12 17.55 18.06
N LEU A 50 9.33 17.57 16.76
CA LEU A 50 10.64 17.39 16.15
C LEU A 50 11.06 18.70 15.45
N ASP A 51 11.68 19.59 16.23
CA ASP A 51 12.11 20.92 15.75
C ASP A 51 13.09 20.83 14.57
N ASP A 52 13.97 19.82 14.58
CA ASP A 52 14.96 19.58 13.53
C ASP A 52 14.93 18.11 13.09
N PRO A 53 14.09 17.76 12.08
CA PRO A 53 14.06 16.41 11.51
C PRO A 53 15.39 16.01 10.88
N THR A 54 16.11 16.96 10.28
CA THR A 54 17.37 16.69 9.57
C THR A 54 18.50 16.39 10.56
N GLY A 55 18.56 17.09 11.68
CA GLY A 55 19.52 16.83 12.75
C GLY A 55 19.19 15.60 13.60
N ARG A 56 17.94 15.10 13.53
CA ARG A 56 17.49 13.91 14.27
C ARG A 56 16.87 12.84 13.36
N PRO A 57 17.61 12.35 12.35
CA PRO A 57 17.05 11.46 11.33
C PRO A 57 16.57 10.13 11.88
N LEU A 58 17.18 9.58 12.94
CA LEU A 58 16.70 8.34 13.60
C LEU A 58 15.31 8.50 14.18
N THR A 59 15.04 9.62 14.85
CA THR A 59 13.72 9.90 15.42
C THR A 59 12.70 10.09 14.31
N PHE A 60 13.08 10.80 13.24
CA PHE A 60 12.24 11.00 12.07
C PHE A 60 11.87 9.68 11.40
N PHE A 61 12.85 8.91 10.95
CA PHE A 61 12.60 7.64 10.24
C PHE A 61 12.05 6.55 11.17
N GLY A 62 12.42 6.55 12.44
CA GLY A 62 11.88 5.65 13.46
C GLY A 62 10.37 5.83 13.65
N GLY A 63 9.89 7.08 13.65
CA GLY A 63 8.45 7.38 13.69
C GLY A 63 7.71 6.86 12.47
N TRP A 64 8.26 7.06 11.27
CA TRP A 64 7.67 6.55 10.03
C TRP A 64 7.71 5.03 9.93
N ALA A 65 8.80 4.39 10.36
CA ALA A 65 8.90 2.93 10.44
C ALA A 65 7.87 2.35 11.41
N ALA A 66 7.68 2.97 12.59
CA ALA A 66 6.65 2.58 13.55
C ALA A 66 5.24 2.72 12.94
N ALA A 67 4.95 3.84 12.26
CA ALA A 67 3.68 4.05 11.57
C ALA A 67 3.42 2.99 10.48
N ALA A 68 4.46 2.63 9.71
CA ALA A 68 4.36 1.58 8.69
C ALA A 68 4.09 0.20 9.32
N LEU A 69 4.76 -0.15 10.42
CA LEU A 69 4.54 -1.41 11.14
C LEU A 69 3.12 -1.49 11.73
N VAL A 70 2.65 -0.41 12.34
CA VAL A 70 1.28 -0.34 12.89
C VAL A 70 0.26 -0.43 11.76
N SER A 71 0.47 0.28 10.64
CA SER A 71 -0.40 0.18 9.46
C SER A 71 -0.46 -1.25 8.91
N GLY A 72 0.70 -1.90 8.79
CA GLY A 72 0.80 -3.29 8.36
C GLY A 72 0.07 -4.24 9.32
N ALA A 73 0.21 -4.04 10.64
CA ALA A 73 -0.49 -4.84 11.63
C ALA A 73 -2.01 -4.66 11.56
N ILE A 74 -2.50 -3.42 11.40
CA ILE A 74 -3.94 -3.14 11.24
C ILE A 74 -4.50 -3.85 10.01
N ILE A 75 -3.82 -3.72 8.87
CA ILE A 75 -4.21 -4.39 7.63
C ILE A 75 -4.20 -5.91 7.82
N TRP A 76 -3.15 -6.47 8.41
CA TRP A 76 -3.04 -7.90 8.69
C TRP A 76 -4.17 -8.43 9.55
N ILE A 77 -4.48 -7.74 10.66
CA ILE A 77 -5.56 -8.13 11.59
C ILE A 77 -6.91 -8.13 10.85
N GLU A 78 -7.18 -7.11 10.03
CA GLU A 78 -8.42 -7.06 9.26
C GLU A 78 -8.51 -8.18 8.23
N MET A 79 -7.42 -8.44 7.49
CA MET A 79 -7.37 -9.54 6.53
C MET A 79 -7.68 -10.88 7.21
N GLN A 80 -7.07 -11.14 8.36
CA GLN A 80 -7.34 -12.35 9.15
C GLN A 80 -8.79 -12.41 9.65
N ALA A 81 -9.35 -11.30 10.11
CA ALA A 81 -10.73 -11.25 10.57
C ALA A 81 -11.74 -11.53 9.43
N ARG A 82 -11.44 -11.05 8.22
CA ARG A 82 -12.27 -11.30 7.03
C ARG A 82 -12.12 -12.73 6.52
N SER A 83 -10.90 -13.29 6.47
CA SER A 83 -10.63 -14.67 6.09
C SER A 83 -11.43 -15.65 6.96
N ARG A 84 -11.42 -15.46 8.26
CA ARG A 84 -12.17 -16.31 9.22
C ARG A 84 -13.69 -16.30 9.01
N ARG A 85 -14.25 -15.18 8.51
CA ARG A 85 -15.70 -15.06 8.26
C ARG A 85 -16.15 -15.78 6.99
N HIS A 86 -15.27 -15.98 6.01
CA HIS A 86 -15.64 -16.52 4.69
C HIS A 86 -15.28 -17.99 4.49
N HIS A 87 -14.70 -18.70 5.49
CA HIS A 87 -14.42 -20.14 5.51
C HIS A 87 -13.81 -20.72 4.21
N SER A 88 -13.20 -19.93 3.36
CA SER A 88 -12.61 -20.37 2.10
C SER A 88 -11.07 -20.34 2.18
N GLY A 89 -10.41 -21.47 2.03
CA GLY A 89 -8.95 -21.56 1.95
C GLY A 89 -8.32 -20.72 0.82
N LEU A 90 -9.14 -20.21 -0.10
CA LEU A 90 -8.78 -19.25 -1.14
C LEU A 90 -8.35 -17.89 -0.56
N ALA A 91 -9.00 -17.42 0.52
CA ALA A 91 -8.66 -16.14 1.14
C ALA A 91 -7.24 -16.15 1.72
N ASP A 92 -6.82 -17.26 2.35
CA ASP A 92 -5.48 -17.40 2.91
C ASP A 92 -4.40 -17.42 1.81
N ALA A 93 -4.67 -18.10 0.70
CA ALA A 93 -3.75 -18.12 -0.46
C ALA A 93 -3.58 -16.73 -1.06
N MET A 94 -4.65 -15.94 -1.18
CA MET A 94 -4.59 -14.56 -1.70
C MET A 94 -3.84 -13.61 -0.76
N ILE A 95 -3.99 -13.79 0.55
CA ILE A 95 -3.24 -13.03 1.57
C ILE A 95 -1.74 -13.31 1.42
N HIS A 96 -1.35 -14.58 1.35
CA HIS A 96 0.05 -14.96 1.16
C HIS A 96 0.62 -14.37 -0.13
N GLN A 97 -0.12 -14.45 -1.23
CA GLN A 97 0.30 -13.90 -2.51
C GLN A 97 0.50 -12.38 -2.45
N ALA A 98 -0.41 -11.64 -1.79
CA ALA A 98 -0.26 -10.18 -1.64
C ALA A 98 0.98 -9.83 -0.81
N ILE A 99 1.27 -10.58 0.26
CA ILE A 99 2.47 -10.40 1.07
C ILE A 99 3.73 -10.72 0.26
N GLU A 100 3.77 -11.86 -0.42
CA GLU A 100 4.91 -12.26 -1.25
C GLU A 100 5.23 -11.22 -2.33
N GLN A 101 4.21 -10.58 -2.91
CA GLN A 101 4.38 -9.55 -3.93
C GLN A 101 4.91 -8.23 -3.36
N PHE A 102 4.49 -7.86 -2.15
CA PHE A 102 4.89 -6.59 -1.53
C PHE A 102 6.18 -6.70 -0.70
N LEU A 103 6.51 -7.89 -0.21
CA LEU A 103 7.67 -8.16 0.64
C LEU A 103 9.01 -7.69 0.03
N PRO A 104 9.32 -7.94 -1.25
CA PRO A 104 10.56 -7.47 -1.85
C PRO A 104 10.71 -5.95 -1.81
N ALA A 105 9.63 -5.19 -2.05
CA ALA A 105 9.65 -3.74 -1.98
C ALA A 105 9.88 -3.25 -0.53
N GLY A 106 9.24 -3.89 0.45
CA GLY A 106 9.46 -3.60 1.86
C GLY A 106 10.88 -3.92 2.33
N MET A 107 11.43 -5.07 1.92
CA MET A 107 12.82 -5.43 2.21
C MET A 107 13.81 -4.45 1.58
N ALA A 108 13.60 -4.08 0.32
CA ALA A 108 14.43 -3.09 -0.36
C ALA A 108 14.39 -1.74 0.36
N ALA A 109 13.21 -1.31 0.83
CA ALA A 109 13.05 -0.07 1.59
C ALA A 109 13.83 -0.10 2.92
N ALA A 110 13.79 -1.22 3.65
CA ALA A 110 14.51 -1.39 4.90
C ALA A 110 16.03 -1.46 4.68
N LEU A 111 16.49 -2.25 3.71
CA LEU A 111 17.91 -2.36 3.38
C LEU A 111 18.48 -1.03 2.88
N LEU A 112 17.73 -0.30 2.06
CA LEU A 112 18.14 1.02 1.58
C LEU A 112 18.30 2.00 2.73
N ALA A 113 17.37 2.00 3.71
CA ALA A 113 17.49 2.84 4.89
C ALA A 113 18.77 2.52 5.70
N VAL A 114 19.05 1.23 5.92
CA VAL A 114 20.27 0.79 6.62
C VAL A 114 21.55 1.17 5.85
N MET A 115 21.53 0.99 4.52
CA MET A 115 22.66 1.32 3.66
C MET A 115 22.95 2.82 3.67
N LEU A 116 21.95 3.66 3.47
CA LEU A 116 22.12 5.11 3.52
C LEU A 116 22.56 5.57 4.91
N TRP A 117 21.93 5.05 5.98
CA TRP A 117 22.32 5.37 7.34
C TRP A 117 23.79 5.08 7.63
N LYS A 118 24.29 3.92 7.16
CA LYS A 118 25.62 3.43 7.51
C LYS A 118 26.73 3.97 6.60
N PHE A 119 26.46 4.15 5.31
CA PHE A 119 27.49 4.41 4.31
C PHE A 119 27.36 5.76 3.60
N ALA A 120 26.19 6.38 3.64
CA ALA A 120 25.93 7.67 2.97
C ALA A 120 24.90 8.51 3.76
N PRO A 121 25.20 8.87 5.04
CA PRO A 121 24.26 9.59 5.88
C PRO A 121 23.85 10.95 5.31
N GLU A 122 24.71 11.56 4.50
CA GLU A 122 24.43 12.81 3.78
C GLU A 122 23.34 12.65 2.71
N ALA A 123 23.03 11.42 2.28
CA ALA A 123 22.01 11.11 1.29
C ALA A 123 20.66 10.70 1.94
N LEU A 124 20.53 10.74 3.26
CA LEU A 124 19.29 10.35 3.96
C LEU A 124 18.08 11.19 3.55
N TRP A 125 18.30 12.41 3.07
CA TRP A 125 17.22 13.27 2.53
C TRP A 125 16.50 12.65 1.32
N MET A 126 17.11 11.70 0.62
CA MET A 126 16.51 10.99 -0.52
C MET A 126 15.49 9.94 -0.06
N LEU A 127 15.63 9.43 1.16
CA LEU A 127 14.87 8.26 1.64
C LEU A 127 13.35 8.42 1.59
N PRO A 128 12.77 9.59 1.93
CA PRO A 128 11.32 9.80 1.81
C PRO A 128 10.79 9.57 0.38
N GLY A 129 11.46 10.11 -0.63
CA GLY A 129 11.06 9.93 -2.02
C GLY A 129 11.32 8.50 -2.51
N LEU A 130 12.45 7.89 -2.14
CA LEU A 130 12.78 6.51 -2.51
C LEU A 130 11.79 5.52 -1.89
N TRP A 131 11.35 5.71 -0.66
CA TRP A 131 10.33 4.88 -0.05
C TRP A 131 8.99 4.98 -0.78
N GLN A 132 8.60 6.16 -1.24
CA GLN A 132 7.39 6.33 -2.05
C GLN A 132 7.49 5.59 -3.38
N LEU A 133 8.65 5.67 -4.06
CA LEU A 133 8.89 4.91 -5.29
C LEU A 133 8.79 3.40 -5.05
N LEU A 134 9.37 2.90 -3.96
CA LEU A 134 9.29 1.48 -3.60
C LEU A 134 7.86 1.03 -3.25
N VAL A 135 7.09 1.88 -2.55
CA VAL A 135 5.65 1.63 -2.33
C VAL A 135 4.91 1.57 -3.66
N GLY A 136 5.16 2.51 -4.57
CA GLY A 136 4.57 2.51 -5.91
C GLY A 136 4.90 1.22 -6.69
N LEU A 137 6.16 0.78 -6.66
CA LEU A 137 6.59 -0.49 -7.28
C LEU A 137 5.90 -1.70 -6.64
N GLY A 138 5.78 -1.73 -5.30
CA GLY A 138 5.06 -2.78 -4.58
C GLY A 138 3.58 -2.84 -4.98
N ILE A 139 2.93 -1.68 -5.13
CA ILE A 139 1.55 -1.59 -5.61
C ILE A 139 1.45 -2.13 -7.05
N PHE A 140 2.34 -1.73 -7.96
CA PHE A 140 2.35 -2.24 -9.33
C PHE A 140 2.58 -3.75 -9.40
N ALA A 141 3.44 -4.31 -8.56
CA ALA A 141 3.64 -5.75 -8.47
C ALA A 141 2.35 -6.47 -8.04
N SER A 142 1.55 -5.84 -7.19
CA SER A 142 0.30 -6.40 -6.65
C SER A 142 -0.92 -6.22 -7.57
N VAL A 143 -0.83 -5.47 -8.67
CA VAL A 143 -1.96 -5.23 -9.62
C VAL A 143 -2.52 -6.53 -10.23
N ARG A 144 -1.72 -7.60 -10.28
CA ARG A 144 -2.18 -8.91 -10.78
C ARG A 144 -3.22 -9.57 -9.87
N SER A 145 -3.19 -9.27 -8.58
CA SER A 145 -4.09 -9.80 -7.54
C SER A 145 -5.13 -8.78 -7.05
N LEU A 146 -5.06 -7.53 -7.50
CA LEU A 146 -5.94 -6.43 -7.12
C LEU A 146 -6.70 -5.87 -8.34
N PRO A 147 -7.79 -5.11 -8.14
CA PRO A 147 -8.43 -4.39 -9.24
C PRO A 147 -7.42 -3.54 -10.02
N ARG A 148 -7.50 -3.55 -11.34
CA ARG A 148 -6.56 -2.80 -12.22
C ARG A 148 -6.50 -1.30 -11.90
N THR A 149 -7.59 -0.74 -11.38
CA THR A 149 -7.69 0.65 -10.94
C THR A 149 -6.68 1.00 -9.84
N VAL A 150 -6.23 0.03 -9.04
CA VAL A 150 -5.21 0.23 -8.00
C VAL A 150 -3.87 0.71 -8.58
N ALA A 151 -3.60 0.46 -9.88
CA ALA A 151 -2.44 1.00 -10.57
C ALA A 151 -2.36 2.55 -10.50
N PHE A 152 -3.48 3.25 -10.42
CA PHE A 152 -3.48 4.70 -10.24
C PHE A 152 -2.85 5.13 -8.91
N ALA A 153 -3.06 4.36 -7.84
CA ALA A 153 -2.38 4.63 -6.56
C ALA A 153 -0.87 4.35 -6.68
N GLY A 154 -0.46 3.32 -7.41
CA GLY A 154 0.95 3.08 -7.72
C GLY A 154 1.57 4.25 -8.49
N ALA A 155 0.88 4.75 -9.51
CA ALA A 155 1.31 5.91 -10.29
C ALA A 155 1.41 7.18 -9.43
N TRP A 156 0.47 7.40 -8.52
CA TRP A 156 0.53 8.49 -7.54
C TRP A 156 1.85 8.46 -6.76
N TYR A 157 2.15 7.34 -6.09
CA TYR A 157 3.39 7.22 -5.31
C TYR A 157 4.64 7.37 -6.16
N PHE A 158 4.60 6.92 -7.40
CA PHE A 158 5.72 7.08 -8.33
C PHE A 158 5.97 8.54 -8.67
N VAL A 159 4.94 9.27 -9.10
CA VAL A 159 5.03 10.69 -9.46
C VAL A 159 5.46 11.53 -8.25
N VAL A 160 4.81 11.32 -7.10
CA VAL A 160 5.09 12.10 -5.90
C VAL A 160 6.46 11.75 -5.32
N GLY A 161 6.91 10.49 -5.38
CA GLY A 161 8.24 10.09 -4.98
C GLY A 161 9.34 10.85 -5.74
N PHE A 162 9.23 10.95 -7.06
CA PHE A 162 10.15 11.78 -7.86
C PHE A 162 10.03 13.27 -7.55
N THR A 163 8.81 13.76 -7.33
CA THR A 163 8.59 15.17 -6.96
C THR A 163 9.27 15.49 -5.62
N VAL A 164 9.13 14.62 -4.63
CA VAL A 164 9.78 14.78 -3.33
C VAL A 164 11.30 14.75 -3.47
N LEU A 165 11.87 13.84 -4.26
CA LEU A 165 13.30 13.82 -4.55
C LEU A 165 13.78 15.12 -5.20
N LEU A 166 13.04 15.61 -6.19
CA LEU A 166 13.37 16.85 -6.89
C LEU A 166 13.34 18.06 -5.94
N LEU A 167 12.29 18.18 -5.12
CA LEU A 167 12.17 19.29 -4.17
C LEU A 167 13.23 19.22 -3.06
N ALA A 168 13.48 18.02 -2.52
CA ALA A 168 14.46 17.83 -1.45
C ALA A 168 15.91 17.96 -1.95
N SER A 169 16.18 17.77 -3.24
CA SER A 169 17.53 17.89 -3.82
C SER A 169 18.15 19.29 -3.67
N GLN A 170 17.35 20.31 -3.49
CA GLN A 170 17.84 21.68 -3.34
C GLN A 170 18.17 22.03 -1.88
N SER A 171 17.43 21.49 -0.92
CA SER A 171 17.60 21.82 0.51
C SER A 171 18.32 20.73 1.30
N HIS A 172 18.28 19.48 0.83
CA HIS A 172 18.72 18.28 1.54
C HIS A 172 18.06 18.13 2.93
N ALA A 173 16.91 18.79 3.15
CA ALA A 173 16.20 18.81 4.42
C ALA A 173 15.11 17.73 4.48
N LEU A 174 14.97 17.15 5.66
CA LEU A 174 13.85 16.26 5.98
C LEU A 174 12.66 17.09 6.48
N SER A 175 11.46 16.75 6.02
CA SER A 175 10.23 17.37 6.49
C SER A 175 9.16 16.30 6.75
N PRO A 176 8.40 16.38 7.83
CA PRO A 176 7.27 15.48 8.06
C PRO A 176 6.25 15.48 6.93
N TRP A 177 6.11 16.61 6.27
CA TRP A 177 5.13 16.80 5.18
C TRP A 177 5.52 16.12 3.87
N THR A 178 6.81 15.91 3.60
CA THR A 178 7.28 15.18 2.41
C THR A 178 6.89 13.69 2.43
N MET A 179 6.58 13.15 3.60
CA MET A 179 6.00 11.82 3.76
C MET A 179 4.49 11.90 4.06
N GLY A 180 4.08 12.77 4.98
CA GLY A 180 2.70 12.84 5.46
C GLY A 180 1.69 13.08 4.35
N LEU A 181 1.83 14.16 3.60
CA LEU A 181 0.88 14.51 2.53
C LEU A 181 0.78 13.44 1.43
N PRO A 182 1.90 12.93 0.88
CA PRO A 182 1.84 11.85 -0.10
C PRO A 182 1.16 10.59 0.40
N PHE A 183 1.45 10.16 1.64
CA PHE A 183 0.84 8.97 2.21
C PHE A 183 -0.65 9.17 2.52
N VAL A 184 -1.05 10.31 3.08
CA VAL A 184 -2.48 10.62 3.28
C VAL A 184 -3.24 10.56 1.96
N ALA A 185 -2.78 11.32 0.96
CA ALA A 185 -3.45 11.36 -0.33
C ALA A 185 -3.45 10.00 -1.05
N GLY A 186 -2.33 9.28 -1.01
CA GLY A 186 -2.21 7.94 -1.62
C GLY A 186 -3.11 6.91 -0.95
N GLN A 187 -3.22 6.91 0.38
CA GLN A 187 -4.11 6.00 1.11
C GLN A 187 -5.59 6.34 0.88
N LEU A 188 -5.95 7.61 0.84
CA LEU A 188 -7.31 8.03 0.51
C LEU A 188 -7.68 7.68 -0.94
N LEU A 189 -6.75 7.88 -1.89
CA LEU A 189 -6.94 7.44 -3.28
C LEU A 189 -7.14 5.93 -3.35
N MET A 190 -6.29 5.15 -2.69
CA MET A 190 -6.42 3.69 -2.64
C MET A 190 -7.77 3.27 -2.04
N ALA A 191 -8.17 3.90 -0.92
CA ALA A 191 -9.45 3.62 -0.27
C ALA A 191 -10.63 3.93 -1.18
N ALA A 192 -10.59 5.05 -1.91
CA ALA A 192 -11.61 5.41 -2.87
C ALA A 192 -11.69 4.40 -4.03
N LEU A 193 -10.55 4.03 -4.62
CA LEU A 193 -10.50 3.05 -5.71
C LEU A 193 -11.07 1.69 -5.29
N LEU A 194 -10.75 1.25 -4.06
CA LEU A 194 -11.28 -0.01 -3.53
C LEU A 194 -12.78 0.09 -3.22
N HIS A 195 -13.25 1.23 -2.74
CA HIS A 195 -14.68 1.44 -2.45
C HIS A 195 -15.52 1.40 -3.72
N PHE A 196 -15.12 2.12 -4.77
CA PHE A 196 -15.84 2.14 -6.04
C PHE A 196 -15.78 0.79 -6.76
N ALA A 197 -14.63 0.10 -6.73
CA ALA A 197 -14.52 -1.24 -7.29
C ALA A 197 -15.42 -2.27 -6.60
N SER A 198 -15.78 -2.05 -5.33
CA SER A 198 -16.73 -2.92 -4.60
C SER A 198 -18.20 -2.61 -4.93
N GLY A 199 -18.52 -1.36 -5.25
CA GLY A 199 -19.90 -0.94 -5.54
C GLY A 199 -20.40 -1.33 -6.94
N GLU A 200 -19.52 -1.49 -7.92
CA GLU A 200 -19.90 -1.93 -9.29
C GLU A 200 -20.42 -3.38 -9.32
N THR A 201 -20.02 -4.22 -8.37
CA THR A 201 -20.48 -5.63 -8.30
C THR A 201 -21.84 -5.80 -7.63
N ASP A 202 -22.33 -4.81 -6.86
CA ASP A 202 -23.63 -4.88 -6.18
C ASP A 202 -24.78 -4.35 -7.05
N VAL A 203 -24.53 -3.82 -8.24
CA VAL A 203 -25.54 -3.25 -9.15
C VAL A 203 -25.90 -4.23 -10.30
N GLU A 204 -25.13 -5.31 -10.48
CA GLU A 204 -25.37 -6.32 -11.55
C GLU A 204 -26.12 -7.58 -11.03
N ASP A 205 -26.49 -7.66 -9.76
CA ASP A 205 -27.34 -8.70 -9.16
C ASP A 205 -28.79 -8.16 -8.93
#